data_d777ee896f6a3720eff2493bfdea36ac
#
_entry.id   d777ee896f6a3720eff2493bfdea36ac
#
_cell.length_a   1.000
_cell.length_b   1.000
_cell.length_c   1.000
_cell.angle_alpha   90.00
_cell.angle_beta   90.00
_cell.angle_gamma   90.00
#
_symmetry.space_group_name_H-M   'P 1'
#
loop_
_entity.id
_entity.type
_entity.pdbx_description
1 polymer ?
#
loop_
_entity_poly.entity_id
_entity_poly.type
_entity_poly.pdbx_seq_one_letter_code
_entity_poly.pdbx_strand_id
1 'polypeptide(L)'
;MLCDGVIFDLDGTLWDSCRSVAASWAETLAKNHGALYVPTEEDVRGIMGMTVDQIAGKLFSAYGEQALTVCRDCLEHENAYIAVHGGRLYPGVEELFQTLEGSCGLYIVSNCQRGYIECFLEYTGLGKYIRDYECSGNTGLSKAENIRLVSRRNGLQRPVYVGDTHMDQASAAAAGLPFIHAAYGFGSVEKPDGVIYAPLELLDQLRENHV
;
A
#
# COMPACT_ATOMS: atom_id res chain seq x y z
N MET A 1 -3.43 -11.21 -23.15
CA MET A 1 -3.56 -10.90 -21.73
C MET A 1 -5.04 -10.81 -21.41
N LEU A 2 -5.52 -11.52 -20.38
CA LEU A 2 -6.96 -11.59 -20.08
C LEU A 2 -7.42 -10.49 -19.11
N CYS A 3 -6.49 -9.85 -18.40
CA CYS A 3 -6.77 -8.76 -17.48
C CYS A 3 -6.58 -7.39 -18.17
N ASP A 4 -7.43 -6.42 -17.88
CA ASP A 4 -7.40 -5.06 -18.43
C ASP A 4 -6.83 -4.04 -17.45
N GLY A 5 -6.63 -4.42 -16.19
CA GLY A 5 -6.02 -3.59 -15.16
C GLY A 5 -5.43 -4.39 -14.01
N VAL A 6 -4.27 -3.98 -13.52
CA VAL A 6 -3.70 -4.45 -12.26
C VAL A 6 -3.78 -3.32 -11.25
N ILE A 7 -4.44 -3.58 -10.13
CA ILE A 7 -4.55 -2.66 -9.01
C ILE A 7 -3.64 -3.19 -7.91
N PHE A 8 -2.64 -2.40 -7.53
CA PHE A 8 -1.67 -2.77 -6.50
C PHE A 8 -2.00 -2.11 -5.16
N ASP A 9 -1.76 -2.83 -4.08
CA ASP A 9 -1.42 -2.18 -2.82
C ASP A 9 -0.03 -1.54 -2.93
N LEU A 10 0.36 -0.77 -1.93
CA LEU A 10 1.60 0.00 -1.95
C LEU A 10 2.67 -0.62 -1.04
N ASP A 11 2.50 -0.48 0.28
CA ASP A 11 3.48 -0.92 1.27
C ASP A 11 3.44 -2.44 1.45
N GLY A 12 4.59 -3.09 1.30
CA GLY A 12 4.68 -4.56 1.30
C GLY A 12 4.44 -5.19 -0.08
N THR A 13 3.94 -4.42 -1.05
CA THR A 13 3.65 -4.90 -2.40
C THR A 13 4.57 -4.28 -3.46
N LEU A 14 4.70 -2.96 -3.48
CA LEU A 14 5.57 -2.24 -4.41
C LEU A 14 6.89 -1.82 -3.78
N TRP A 15 6.86 -1.43 -2.50
CA TRP A 15 8.04 -1.04 -1.74
C TRP A 15 7.95 -1.39 -0.24
N ASP A 16 9.08 -1.27 0.44
CA ASP A 16 9.20 -1.33 1.91
C ASP A 16 9.64 0.04 2.43
N SER A 17 8.72 0.76 3.06
CA SER A 17 8.94 2.09 3.66
C SER A 17 9.15 2.05 5.17
N CYS A 18 9.05 0.88 5.81
CA CYS A 18 9.01 0.73 7.27
C CYS A 18 10.12 1.47 8.00
N ARG A 19 11.35 1.42 7.48
CA ARG A 19 12.50 2.11 8.07
C ARG A 19 12.33 3.63 8.07
N SER A 20 11.88 4.20 6.96
CA SER A 20 11.71 5.66 6.82
C SER A 20 10.53 6.15 7.63
N VAL A 21 9.44 5.39 7.67
CA VAL A 21 8.27 5.66 8.52
C VAL A 21 8.67 5.66 10.00
N ALA A 22 9.36 4.63 10.48
CA ALA A 22 9.82 4.55 11.87
C ALA A 22 10.73 5.73 12.24
N ALA A 23 11.64 6.12 11.35
CA ALA A 23 12.54 7.26 11.58
C ALA A 23 11.75 8.60 11.64
N SER A 24 10.81 8.82 10.72
CA SER A 24 9.93 10.00 10.73
C SER A 24 9.12 10.11 12.02
N TRP A 25 8.53 9.00 12.44
CA TRP A 25 7.72 8.98 13.67
C TRP A 25 8.58 9.19 14.91
N ALA A 26 9.80 8.64 14.96
CA ALA A 26 10.75 8.90 16.05
C ALA A 26 11.07 10.40 16.20
N GLU A 27 11.33 11.09 15.09
CA GLU A 27 11.57 12.54 15.08
C GLU A 27 10.36 13.33 15.56
N THR A 28 9.16 13.01 15.04
CA THR A 28 7.91 13.67 15.41
C THR A 28 7.60 13.49 16.90
N LEU A 29 7.71 12.27 17.40
CA LEU A 29 7.45 11.94 18.81
C LEU A 29 8.43 12.63 19.76
N ALA A 30 9.71 12.63 19.42
CA ALA A 30 10.73 13.31 20.23
C ALA A 30 10.49 14.82 20.30
N LYS A 31 10.07 15.43 19.20
CA LYS A 31 9.85 16.87 19.09
C LYS A 31 8.56 17.33 19.74
N ASN A 32 7.45 16.61 19.53
CA ASN A 32 6.11 17.10 19.81
C ASN A 32 5.40 16.40 20.97
N HIS A 33 5.78 15.15 21.31
CA HIS A 33 4.96 14.31 22.19
C HIS A 33 5.73 13.65 23.35
N GLY A 34 6.98 14.04 23.59
CA GLY A 34 7.78 13.55 24.70
C GLY A 34 8.22 12.08 24.59
N ALA A 35 8.02 11.44 23.46
CA ALA A 35 8.51 10.10 23.09
C ALA A 35 8.25 9.01 24.17
N LEU A 36 7.02 8.93 24.70
CA LEU A 36 6.64 7.89 25.69
C LEU A 36 6.83 6.48 25.13
N TYR A 37 6.61 6.30 23.83
CA TYR A 37 6.90 5.11 23.07
C TYR A 37 7.35 5.53 21.66
N VAL A 38 8.42 4.93 21.18
CA VAL A 38 8.93 5.17 19.83
C VAL A 38 8.86 3.87 19.05
N PRO A 39 7.99 3.77 18.03
CA PRO A 39 7.86 2.57 17.23
C PRO A 39 9.16 2.22 16.51
N THR A 40 9.51 0.95 16.54
CA THR A 40 10.62 0.37 15.76
C THR A 40 10.18 0.09 14.32
N GLU A 41 11.11 -0.24 13.45
CA GLU A 41 10.81 -0.70 12.08
C GLU A 41 9.91 -1.95 12.10
N GLU A 42 10.12 -2.87 13.06
CA GLU A 42 9.30 -4.07 13.22
C GLU A 42 7.86 -3.74 13.66
N ASP A 43 7.70 -2.78 14.56
CA ASP A 43 6.38 -2.29 14.97
C ASP A 43 5.62 -1.68 13.79
N VAL A 44 6.32 -0.86 12.99
CA VAL A 44 5.75 -0.25 11.77
C VAL A 44 5.37 -1.34 10.77
N ARG A 45 6.24 -2.32 10.54
CA ARG A 45 5.95 -3.48 9.68
C ARG A 45 4.67 -4.21 10.12
N GLY A 46 4.48 -4.36 11.42
CA GLY A 46 3.33 -5.05 12.03
C GLY A 46 2.00 -4.29 11.93
N ILE A 47 2.00 -3.04 11.43
CA ILE A 47 0.78 -2.23 11.29
C ILE A 47 0.50 -1.81 9.83
N MET A 48 1.36 -2.17 8.91
CA MET A 48 1.16 -1.83 7.50
C MET A 48 -0.18 -2.36 6.98
N GLY A 49 -0.87 -1.56 6.18
CA GLY A 49 -2.21 -1.83 5.68
C GLY A 49 -3.36 -1.52 6.67
N MET A 50 -3.07 -1.18 7.94
CA MET A 50 -4.09 -0.79 8.91
C MET A 50 -4.63 0.62 8.67
N THR A 51 -5.83 0.89 9.20
CA THR A 51 -6.39 2.24 9.24
C THR A 51 -5.77 3.06 10.37
N VAL A 52 -5.89 4.40 10.29
CA VAL A 52 -5.36 5.33 11.30
C VAL A 52 -5.84 5.00 12.72
N ASP A 53 -7.12 4.67 12.88
CA ASP A 53 -7.69 4.32 14.19
C ASP A 53 -7.09 3.01 14.76
N GLN A 54 -6.85 2.03 13.89
CA GLN A 54 -6.21 0.76 14.29
C GLN A 54 -4.75 0.99 14.70
N ILE A 55 -4.01 1.81 13.95
CA ILE A 55 -2.63 2.20 14.25
C ILE A 55 -2.57 2.92 15.60
N ALA A 56 -3.41 3.93 15.80
CA ALA A 56 -3.49 4.68 17.06
C ALA A 56 -3.72 3.76 18.26
N GLY A 57 -4.69 2.86 18.16
CA GLY A 57 -4.98 1.90 19.23
C GLY A 57 -3.85 0.90 19.49
N LYS A 58 -3.13 0.47 18.45
CA LYS A 58 -2.09 -0.56 18.56
C LYS A 58 -0.75 0.01 19.03
N LEU A 59 -0.28 1.11 18.46
CA LEU A 59 1.05 1.64 18.74
C LEU A 59 1.06 2.83 19.70
N PHE A 60 0.01 3.63 19.74
CA PHE A 60 0.00 4.87 20.52
C PHE A 60 -0.89 4.82 21.77
N SER A 61 -1.34 3.63 22.19
CA SER A 61 -2.17 3.44 23.38
C SER A 61 -1.57 4.02 24.67
N ALA A 62 -0.23 4.07 24.78
CA ALA A 62 0.48 4.70 25.90
C ALA A 62 0.18 6.21 26.06
N TYR A 63 -0.29 6.87 25.00
CA TYR A 63 -0.69 8.29 25.01
C TYR A 63 -2.16 8.50 25.44
N GLY A 64 -2.87 7.45 25.84
CA GLY A 64 -4.25 7.51 26.34
C GLY A 64 -5.20 8.19 25.33
N GLU A 65 -5.97 9.19 25.79
CA GLU A 65 -6.94 9.92 24.96
C GLU A 65 -6.28 10.68 23.79
N GLN A 66 -4.99 10.95 23.86
CA GLN A 66 -4.23 11.63 22.80
C GLN A 66 -3.72 10.69 21.69
N ALA A 67 -3.88 9.36 21.82
CA ALA A 67 -3.33 8.37 20.90
C ALA A 67 -3.64 8.66 19.42
N LEU A 68 -4.88 9.03 19.12
CA LEU A 68 -5.30 9.36 17.75
C LEU A 68 -4.68 10.67 17.24
N THR A 69 -4.56 11.68 18.10
CA THR A 69 -3.92 12.95 17.77
C THR A 69 -2.44 12.76 17.49
N VAL A 70 -1.74 12.01 18.35
CA VAL A 70 -0.32 11.67 18.18
C VAL A 70 -0.10 10.89 16.88
N CYS A 71 -0.93 9.89 16.59
CA CYS A 71 -0.86 9.12 15.36
C CYS A 71 -1.03 10.02 14.13
N ARG A 72 -2.02 10.90 14.12
CA ARG A 72 -2.24 11.84 13.02
C ARG A 72 -1.08 12.80 12.79
N ASP A 73 -0.49 13.32 13.86
CA ASP A 73 0.68 14.19 13.79
C ASP A 73 1.89 13.45 13.18
N CYS A 74 2.10 12.20 13.56
CA CYS A 74 3.12 11.34 12.94
C CYS A 74 2.87 11.15 11.43
N LEU A 75 1.64 10.85 11.02
CA LEU A 75 1.27 10.64 9.62
C LEU A 75 1.37 11.95 8.79
N GLU A 76 1.08 13.10 9.38
CA GLU A 76 1.21 14.39 8.69
C GLU A 76 2.67 14.72 8.35
N HIS A 77 3.60 14.46 9.28
CA HIS A 77 5.03 14.68 9.07
C HIS A 77 5.69 13.61 8.18
N GLU A 78 5.12 12.42 8.15
CA GLU A 78 5.62 11.27 7.40
C GLU A 78 5.78 11.55 5.91
N ASN A 79 4.79 12.19 5.28
CA ASN A 79 4.85 12.49 3.84
C ASN A 79 6.07 13.33 3.48
N ALA A 80 6.39 14.37 4.26
CA ALA A 80 7.56 15.20 4.02
C ALA A 80 8.87 14.42 4.17
N TYR A 81 8.92 13.49 5.13
CA TYR A 81 10.08 12.62 5.35
C TYR A 81 10.25 11.62 4.21
N ILE A 82 9.16 10.95 3.81
CA ILE A 82 9.12 9.96 2.72
C ILE A 82 9.47 10.60 1.37
N ALA A 83 9.03 11.83 1.10
CA ALA A 83 9.38 12.55 -0.11
C ALA A 83 10.91 12.73 -0.28
N VAL A 84 11.66 12.79 0.81
CA VAL A 84 13.12 12.98 0.80
C VAL A 84 13.88 11.65 0.89
N HIS A 85 13.43 10.74 1.77
CA HIS A 85 14.16 9.52 2.11
C HIS A 85 13.62 8.27 1.42
N GLY A 86 12.36 8.30 0.96
CA GLY A 86 11.68 7.22 0.27
C GLY A 86 11.58 5.93 1.07
N GLY A 87 11.21 4.89 0.35
CA GLY A 87 11.29 3.48 0.76
C GLY A 87 12.16 2.70 -0.22
N ARG A 88 12.31 1.42 0.01
CA ARG A 88 13.04 0.51 -0.87
C ARG A 88 12.06 -0.22 -1.78
N LEU A 89 12.10 0.04 -3.09
CA LEU A 89 11.35 -0.75 -4.09
C LEU A 89 11.71 -2.24 -3.97
N TYR A 90 10.71 -3.10 -4.08
CA TYR A 90 11.00 -4.52 -4.27
C TYR A 90 11.68 -4.75 -5.62
N PRO A 91 12.70 -5.63 -5.67
CA PRO A 91 13.42 -5.91 -6.92
C PRO A 91 12.50 -6.38 -8.04
N GLY A 92 12.58 -5.74 -9.19
CA GLY A 92 11.77 -6.08 -10.37
C GLY A 92 10.48 -5.26 -10.53
N VAL A 93 10.09 -4.40 -9.58
CA VAL A 93 8.87 -3.58 -9.71
C VAL A 93 8.94 -2.65 -10.92
N GLU A 94 10.06 -1.95 -11.11
CA GLU A 94 10.21 -1.05 -12.27
C GLU A 94 10.16 -1.82 -13.60
N GLU A 95 10.87 -2.96 -13.68
CA GLU A 95 10.87 -3.83 -14.87
C GLU A 95 9.46 -4.41 -15.15
N LEU A 96 8.72 -4.79 -14.09
CA LEU A 96 7.33 -5.23 -14.21
C LEU A 96 6.46 -4.13 -14.83
N PHE A 97 6.57 -2.90 -14.34
CA PHE A 97 5.78 -1.77 -14.85
C PHE A 97 6.12 -1.44 -16.30
N GLN A 98 7.41 -1.45 -16.65
CA GLN A 98 7.87 -1.29 -18.03
C GLN A 98 7.29 -2.37 -18.96
N THR A 99 7.29 -3.62 -18.51
CA THR A 99 6.80 -4.77 -19.31
C THR A 99 5.29 -4.72 -19.50
N LEU A 100 4.54 -4.25 -18.50
CA LEU A 100 3.08 -4.15 -18.56
C LEU A 100 2.60 -2.89 -19.29
N GLU A 101 3.48 -1.89 -19.48
CA GLU A 101 3.14 -0.66 -20.18
C GLU A 101 2.54 -0.95 -21.57
N GLY A 102 1.40 -0.33 -21.86
CA GLY A 102 0.68 -0.51 -23.13
C GLY A 102 -0.13 -1.81 -23.25
N SER A 103 0.07 -2.78 -22.35
CA SER A 103 -0.65 -4.06 -22.37
C SER A 103 -1.83 -4.08 -21.40
N CYS A 104 -1.69 -3.42 -20.25
CA CYS A 104 -2.69 -3.41 -19.19
C CYS A 104 -2.55 -2.11 -18.39
N GLY A 105 -3.64 -1.59 -17.83
CA GLY A 105 -3.62 -0.41 -16.97
C GLY A 105 -3.00 -0.75 -15.62
N LEU A 106 -2.17 0.15 -15.05
CA LEU A 106 -1.61 0.00 -13.72
C LEU A 106 -2.22 1.04 -12.79
N TYR A 107 -2.62 0.62 -11.62
CA TYR A 107 -3.35 1.41 -10.63
C TYR A 107 -2.83 1.13 -9.22
N ILE A 108 -3.02 2.09 -8.30
CA ILE A 108 -2.68 1.89 -6.87
C ILE A 108 -3.92 2.17 -6.02
N VAL A 109 -4.21 1.30 -5.06
CA VAL A 109 -5.21 1.55 -4.01
C VAL A 109 -4.66 1.13 -2.67
N SER A 110 -4.49 2.08 -1.75
CA SER A 110 -3.92 1.86 -0.42
C SER A 110 -4.79 2.44 0.70
N ASN A 111 -4.56 2.00 1.94
CA ASN A 111 -5.17 2.58 3.15
C ASN A 111 -4.41 3.80 3.71
N CYS A 112 -3.35 4.24 3.05
CA CYS A 112 -2.51 5.34 3.49
C CYS A 112 -3.26 6.69 3.58
N GLN A 113 -2.60 7.67 4.18
CA GLN A 113 -3.04 9.06 4.24
C GLN A 113 -2.91 9.75 2.88
N ARG A 114 -3.62 10.88 2.75
CA ARG A 114 -3.52 11.75 1.57
C ARG A 114 -2.07 12.20 1.33
N GLY A 115 -1.62 12.17 0.07
CA GLY A 115 -0.31 12.63 -0.34
C GLY A 115 0.78 11.55 -0.29
N TYR A 116 0.54 10.42 0.36
CA TYR A 116 1.55 9.37 0.50
C TYR A 116 1.86 8.64 -0.81
N ILE A 117 0.82 8.33 -1.60
CA ILE A 117 1.00 7.72 -2.94
C ILE A 117 1.77 8.69 -3.85
N GLU A 118 1.45 9.97 -3.79
CA GLU A 118 2.15 11.01 -4.54
C GLU A 118 3.65 11.05 -4.19
N CYS A 119 4.00 10.99 -2.91
CA CYS A 119 5.40 10.90 -2.46
C CYS A 119 6.10 9.65 -3.02
N PHE A 120 5.43 8.49 -3.01
CA PHE A 120 5.97 7.28 -3.63
C PHE A 120 6.24 7.47 -5.13
N LEU A 121 5.26 7.99 -5.87
CA LEU A 121 5.35 8.18 -7.32
C LEU A 121 6.44 9.17 -7.72
N GLU A 122 6.58 10.27 -6.97
CA GLU A 122 7.60 11.28 -7.19
C GLU A 122 8.99 10.76 -6.84
N TYR A 123 9.16 10.13 -5.67
CA TYR A 123 10.45 9.60 -5.23
C TYR A 123 11.00 8.51 -6.16
N THR A 124 10.13 7.61 -6.63
CA THR A 124 10.53 6.48 -7.49
C THR A 124 10.56 6.80 -8.98
N GLY A 125 9.91 7.89 -9.40
CA GLY A 125 9.72 8.23 -10.82
C GLY A 125 8.77 7.28 -11.57
N LEU A 126 7.99 6.45 -10.84
CA LEU A 126 7.08 5.47 -11.43
C LEU A 126 5.72 6.04 -11.84
N GLY A 127 5.46 7.31 -11.53
CA GLY A 127 4.18 7.97 -11.87
C GLY A 127 3.81 7.89 -13.35
N LYS A 128 4.79 7.83 -14.25
CA LYS A 128 4.57 7.70 -15.69
C LYS A 128 3.85 6.41 -16.13
N TYR A 129 3.88 5.37 -15.29
CA TYR A 129 3.24 4.08 -15.56
C TYR A 129 1.85 3.95 -14.94
N ILE A 130 1.57 4.73 -13.89
CA ILE A 130 0.31 4.64 -13.13
C ILE A 130 -0.76 5.50 -13.79
N ARG A 131 -1.85 4.88 -14.20
CA ARG A 131 -2.98 5.59 -14.84
C ARG A 131 -3.85 6.31 -13.83
N ASP A 132 -4.02 5.71 -12.65
CA ASP A 132 -4.91 6.25 -11.63
C ASP A 132 -4.62 5.60 -10.27
N TYR A 133 -4.94 6.31 -9.19
CA TYR A 133 -4.78 5.80 -7.83
C TYR A 133 -5.79 6.40 -6.88
N GLU A 134 -5.97 5.73 -5.73
CA GLU A 134 -6.81 6.23 -4.65
C GLU A 134 -6.34 5.73 -3.30
N CYS A 135 -6.63 6.48 -2.24
CA CYS A 135 -6.36 6.06 -0.88
C CYS A 135 -7.48 6.45 0.08
N SER A 136 -7.51 5.78 1.24
CA SER A 136 -8.48 6.08 2.29
C SER A 136 -8.34 7.51 2.81
N GLY A 137 -7.13 8.06 2.83
CA GLY A 137 -6.88 9.44 3.22
C GLY A 137 -7.48 10.50 2.28
N ASN A 138 -7.69 10.17 1.01
CA ASN A 138 -8.35 11.06 0.04
C ASN A 138 -9.86 11.01 0.18
N THR A 139 -10.43 9.81 0.26
CA THR A 139 -11.86 9.56 0.07
C THR A 139 -12.62 9.38 1.37
N GLY A 140 -11.96 8.95 2.44
CA GLY A 140 -12.61 8.45 3.66
C GLY A 140 -13.31 7.10 3.49
N LEU A 141 -13.17 6.46 2.33
CA LEU A 141 -13.77 5.16 2.03
C LEU A 141 -12.86 4.01 2.44
N SER A 142 -13.45 2.82 2.59
CA SER A 142 -12.69 1.58 2.76
C SER A 142 -11.87 1.24 1.51
N LYS A 143 -10.82 0.42 1.69
CA LYS A 143 -9.99 -0.08 0.56
C LYS A 143 -10.86 -0.75 -0.51
N ALA A 144 -11.83 -1.57 -0.12
CA ALA A 144 -12.74 -2.24 -1.06
C ALA A 144 -13.57 -1.24 -1.89
N GLU A 145 -14.04 -0.16 -1.27
CA GLU A 145 -14.80 0.89 -1.97
C GLU A 145 -13.90 1.67 -2.92
N ASN A 146 -12.66 1.95 -2.52
CA ASN A 146 -11.67 2.60 -3.37
C ASN A 146 -11.26 1.72 -4.57
N ILE A 147 -11.12 0.40 -4.38
CA ILE A 147 -10.91 -0.56 -5.48
C ILE A 147 -12.06 -0.47 -6.49
N ARG A 148 -13.32 -0.50 -6.04
CA ARG A 148 -14.48 -0.34 -6.91
C ARG A 148 -14.53 1.03 -7.58
N LEU A 149 -14.14 2.09 -6.87
CA LEU A 149 -14.12 3.45 -7.39
C LEU A 149 -13.13 3.57 -8.55
N VAL A 150 -11.88 3.13 -8.35
CA VAL A 150 -10.83 3.12 -9.40
C VAL A 150 -11.26 2.24 -10.57
N SER A 151 -11.78 1.04 -10.32
CA SER A 151 -12.25 0.15 -11.37
C SER A 151 -13.34 0.79 -12.24
N ARG A 152 -14.36 1.39 -11.61
CA ARG A 152 -15.48 2.02 -12.33
C ARG A 152 -15.06 3.25 -13.13
N ARG A 153 -14.29 4.17 -12.53
CA ARG A 153 -13.92 5.41 -13.22
C ARG A 153 -12.94 5.18 -14.38
N ASN A 154 -12.25 4.02 -14.38
CA ASN A 154 -11.36 3.61 -15.47
C ASN A 154 -11.99 2.57 -16.42
N GLY A 155 -13.24 2.20 -16.22
CA GLY A 155 -13.96 1.27 -17.11
C GLY A 155 -13.43 -0.16 -17.11
N LEU A 156 -12.75 -0.59 -16.02
CA LEU A 156 -12.15 -1.91 -15.94
C LEU A 156 -13.22 -3.01 -15.86
N GLN A 157 -13.06 -4.04 -16.68
CA GLN A 157 -14.00 -5.17 -16.77
C GLN A 157 -13.43 -6.43 -16.11
N ARG A 158 -12.10 -6.59 -16.13
CA ARG A 158 -11.40 -7.76 -15.59
C ARG A 158 -10.12 -7.35 -14.87
N PRO A 159 -10.22 -6.45 -13.86
CA PRO A 159 -9.06 -6.10 -13.06
C PRO A 159 -8.70 -7.21 -12.09
N VAL A 160 -7.42 -7.26 -11.69
CA VAL A 160 -6.93 -8.08 -10.59
C VAL A 160 -6.35 -7.17 -9.51
N TYR A 161 -6.42 -7.61 -8.25
CA TYR A 161 -5.80 -6.89 -7.13
C TYR A 161 -4.57 -7.66 -6.65
N VAL A 162 -3.46 -6.96 -6.46
CA VAL A 162 -2.20 -7.50 -5.95
C VAL A 162 -1.91 -6.84 -4.61
N GLY A 163 -1.69 -7.63 -3.57
CA GLY A 163 -1.41 -7.15 -2.22
C GLY A 163 -0.72 -8.22 -1.39
N ASP A 164 -0.23 -7.86 -0.20
CA ASP A 164 0.58 -8.76 0.60
C ASP A 164 -0.09 -9.23 1.90
N THR A 165 -1.23 -8.64 2.29
CA THR A 165 -1.89 -8.94 3.56
C THR A 165 -3.25 -9.62 3.39
N HIS A 166 -3.72 -10.26 4.48
CA HIS A 166 -5.09 -10.78 4.56
C HIS A 166 -6.15 -9.66 4.46
N MET A 167 -5.82 -8.42 4.83
CA MET A 167 -6.70 -7.26 4.66
C MET A 167 -6.88 -6.89 3.19
N ASP A 168 -5.84 -7.07 2.38
CA ASP A 168 -5.90 -6.90 0.93
C ASP A 168 -6.79 -7.95 0.29
N GLN A 169 -6.60 -9.21 0.68
CA GLN A 169 -7.47 -10.30 0.23
C GLN A 169 -8.94 -10.03 0.55
N ALA A 170 -9.23 -9.65 1.80
CA ALA A 170 -10.58 -9.33 2.22
C ALA A 170 -11.17 -8.14 1.42
N SER A 171 -10.34 -7.13 1.14
CA SER A 171 -10.75 -5.95 0.36
C SER A 171 -11.01 -6.28 -1.11
N ALA A 172 -10.15 -7.09 -1.73
CA ALA A 172 -10.32 -7.58 -3.09
C ALA A 172 -11.59 -8.43 -3.22
N ALA A 173 -11.79 -9.39 -2.31
CA ALA A 173 -12.98 -10.23 -2.26
C ALA A 173 -14.26 -9.39 -2.08
N ALA A 174 -14.26 -8.42 -1.16
CA ALA A 174 -15.37 -7.50 -0.98
C ALA A 174 -15.61 -6.62 -2.22
N ALA A 175 -14.58 -6.29 -2.98
CA ALA A 175 -14.70 -5.57 -4.24
C ALA A 175 -15.13 -6.46 -5.40
N GLY A 176 -15.08 -7.79 -5.26
CA GLY A 176 -15.40 -8.77 -6.30
C GLY A 176 -14.29 -9.01 -7.30
N LEU A 177 -13.02 -8.77 -6.89
CA LEU A 177 -11.84 -8.96 -7.72
C LEU A 177 -11.07 -10.21 -7.31
N PRO A 178 -10.42 -10.90 -8.27
CA PRO A 178 -9.39 -11.88 -7.99
C PRO A 178 -8.21 -11.24 -7.23
N PHE A 179 -7.60 -12.02 -6.34
CA PHE A 179 -6.51 -11.59 -5.48
C PHE A 179 -5.23 -12.39 -5.73
N ILE A 180 -4.13 -11.70 -6.04
CA ILE A 180 -2.79 -12.29 -6.15
C ILE A 180 -1.98 -11.84 -4.95
N HIS A 181 -1.51 -12.83 -4.17
CA HIS A 181 -0.72 -12.59 -2.97
C HIS A 181 0.75 -12.34 -3.31
N ALA A 182 1.26 -11.18 -2.92
CA ALA A 182 2.68 -10.82 -2.93
C ALA A 182 3.36 -11.40 -1.68
N ALA A 183 3.75 -12.68 -1.73
CA ALA A 183 4.28 -13.43 -0.59
C ALA A 183 5.69 -12.96 -0.13
N TYR A 184 6.29 -12.04 -0.84
CA TYR A 184 7.54 -11.35 -0.44
C TYR A 184 7.30 -10.15 0.48
N GLY A 185 6.04 -9.76 0.70
CA GLY A 185 5.65 -8.62 1.53
C GLY A 185 5.66 -8.92 3.03
N PHE A 186 4.81 -8.23 3.78
CA PHE A 186 4.79 -8.26 5.25
C PHE A 186 3.86 -9.32 5.83
N GLY A 187 2.81 -9.71 5.09
CA GLY A 187 1.74 -10.55 5.58
C GLY A 187 1.75 -11.97 5.06
N SER A 188 0.82 -12.74 5.55
CA SER A 188 0.50 -14.08 5.08
C SER A 188 -0.99 -14.16 4.75
N VAL A 189 -1.32 -14.96 3.74
CA VAL A 189 -2.67 -15.10 3.21
C VAL A 189 -3.03 -16.56 3.05
N GLU A 190 -4.26 -16.92 3.39
CA GLU A 190 -4.78 -18.27 3.17
C GLU A 190 -5.56 -18.34 1.85
N LYS A 191 -5.25 -19.32 1.01
CA LYS A 191 -5.96 -19.63 -0.24
C LYS A 191 -6.20 -18.41 -1.14
N PRO A 192 -5.15 -17.68 -1.56
CA PRO A 192 -5.29 -16.65 -2.60
C PRO A 192 -5.59 -17.29 -3.97
N ASP A 193 -6.07 -16.49 -4.92
CA ASP A 193 -6.31 -16.95 -6.30
C ASP A 193 -4.98 -17.19 -7.06
N GLY A 194 -3.91 -16.47 -6.68
CA GLY A 194 -2.55 -16.63 -7.16
C GLY A 194 -1.53 -16.20 -6.12
N VAL A 195 -0.29 -16.67 -6.24
CA VAL A 195 0.83 -16.31 -5.35
C VAL A 195 2.05 -15.94 -6.19
N ILE A 196 2.74 -14.88 -5.80
CA ILE A 196 4.02 -14.47 -6.37
C ILE A 196 5.06 -14.27 -5.26
N TYR A 197 6.27 -14.76 -5.47
CA TYR A 197 7.42 -14.62 -4.57
C TYR A 197 8.41 -13.56 -5.03
N ALA A 198 8.17 -12.98 -6.20
CA ALA A 198 8.86 -11.80 -6.72
C ALA A 198 7.91 -11.03 -7.66
N PRO A 199 8.05 -9.69 -7.80
CA PRO A 199 7.16 -8.88 -8.64
C PRO A 199 7.05 -9.38 -10.09
N LEU A 200 8.13 -9.82 -10.71
CA LEU A 200 8.14 -10.28 -12.10
C LEU A 200 7.34 -11.57 -12.35
N GLU A 201 7.12 -12.40 -11.32
CA GLU A 201 6.28 -13.59 -11.44
C GLU A 201 4.81 -13.25 -11.73
N LEU A 202 4.41 -12.00 -11.50
CA LEU A 202 3.08 -11.54 -11.87
C LEU A 202 2.83 -11.68 -13.39
N LEU A 203 3.85 -11.52 -14.20
CA LEU A 203 3.73 -11.67 -15.66
C LEU A 203 3.25 -13.08 -16.06
N ASP A 204 3.68 -14.11 -15.36
CA ASP A 204 3.27 -15.50 -15.61
C ASP A 204 1.85 -15.73 -15.08
N GLN A 205 1.54 -15.23 -13.89
CA GLN A 205 0.17 -15.28 -13.33
C GLN A 205 -0.86 -14.64 -14.27
N LEU A 206 -0.53 -13.49 -14.88
CA LEU A 206 -1.42 -12.80 -15.82
C LEU A 206 -1.56 -13.51 -17.19
N ARG A 207 -0.64 -14.43 -17.53
CA ARG A 207 -0.68 -15.24 -18.76
C ARG A 207 -1.44 -16.53 -18.57
N GLU A 208 -1.23 -17.21 -17.43
CA GLU A 208 -1.74 -18.56 -17.15
C GLU A 208 -3.16 -18.55 -16.60
N ASN A 209 -3.52 -17.51 -15.83
CA ASN A 209 -4.82 -17.46 -15.21
C ASN A 209 -5.91 -16.96 -16.18
N HIS A 210 -6.85 -17.85 -16.44
CA HIS A 210 -8.21 -17.52 -16.83
C HIS A 210 -8.97 -16.86 -15.64
N VAL A 211 -8.31 -15.90 -14.96
CA VAL A 211 -8.91 -15.15 -13.86
C VAL A 211 -9.77 -14.03 -14.41
#